data_c2f063c329244f05f5a004f2e2e19d2f
#
_entry.id   c2f063c329244f05f5a004f2e2e19d2f
#
_cell.length_a   1.000
_cell.length_b   1.000
_cell.length_c   1.000
_cell.angle_alpha   90.00
_cell.angle_beta   90.00
_cell.angle_gamma   90.00
#
_symmetry.space_group_name_H-M   'P 1'
#
loop_
_entity.id
_entity.type
_entity.pdbx_description
1 polymer ?
#
loop_
_entity_poly.entity_id
_entity_poly.type
_entity_poly.pdbx_seq_one_letter_code
_entity_poly.pdbx_strand_id
1 'polypeptide(L)'
;MIYKIGSRGGDVVKIQKVVGVSADGVYGNRTKEAVAVWQSAHGLTADGIVGYKTWVAMFGEDMPSKAVSDGVVYLPLNKHIKMLPNREIKYLAIHFTAGGTSKIGSARNVRNVFLSREASADFAVDDAEMVQFNPDISNYYCWAVGGELLNSGGGRLYGKARNSNTISIEICSNCTPRTNVALNHSNHDGWSFTENELDNAVKLAKILMKKYNIPLDRVVRHYDITGKLCPGVIGWNDASEVYDKTTGKRIVGAKNNSREWEKFKARLK
;
A
#
# COMPACT_ATOMS: atom_id res chain seq x y z
N MET A 1 5.41 -2.17 12.96
CA MET A 1 6.14 -2.76 14.12
C MET A 1 5.14 -3.02 15.24
N ILE A 2 5.40 -4.01 16.07
CA ILE A 2 4.58 -4.34 17.25
C ILE A 2 5.54 -4.67 18.38
N TYR A 3 5.34 -4.08 19.56
CA TYR A 3 6.08 -4.46 20.76
C TYR A 3 5.19 -5.32 21.66
N LYS A 4 5.66 -6.52 21.97
CA LYS A 4 5.00 -7.55 22.78
C LYS A 4 6.03 -8.36 23.53
N ILE A 5 5.59 -9.34 24.32
CA ILE A 5 6.51 -10.26 25.02
C ILE A 5 7.60 -10.77 24.06
N GLY A 6 8.84 -10.62 24.48
CA GLY A 6 10.04 -10.96 23.71
C GLY A 6 10.65 -9.80 22.93
N SER A 7 9.97 -8.65 22.76
CA SER A 7 10.56 -7.45 22.16
C SER A 7 11.67 -6.89 23.06
N ARG A 8 12.72 -6.31 22.46
CA ARG A 8 13.88 -5.76 23.18
C ARG A 8 14.37 -4.46 22.54
N GLY A 9 15.03 -3.62 23.32
CA GLY A 9 15.75 -2.44 22.83
C GLY A 9 15.20 -1.12 23.35
N GLY A 10 15.72 0.01 22.80
CA GLY A 10 15.45 1.36 23.27
C GLY A 10 13.98 1.77 23.21
N ASP A 11 13.22 1.29 22.25
CA ASP A 11 11.79 1.59 22.17
C ASP A 11 11.00 0.86 23.26
N VAL A 12 11.45 -0.32 23.70
CA VAL A 12 10.86 -1.00 24.86
C VAL A 12 11.14 -0.19 26.13
N VAL A 13 12.33 0.37 26.26
CA VAL A 13 12.68 1.29 27.36
C VAL A 13 11.74 2.50 27.39
N LYS A 14 11.44 3.11 26.23
CA LYS A 14 10.48 4.22 26.13
C LYS A 14 9.08 3.81 26.62
N ILE A 15 8.59 2.67 26.13
CA ILE A 15 7.28 2.11 26.51
C ILE A 15 7.23 1.90 28.02
N GLN A 16 8.24 1.23 28.59
CA GLN A 16 8.34 0.94 30.01
C GLN A 16 8.30 2.19 30.89
N LYS A 17 8.96 3.24 30.46
CA LYS A 17 8.93 4.55 31.13
C LYS A 17 7.51 5.14 31.14
N VAL A 18 6.78 5.06 30.03
CA VAL A 18 5.39 5.57 29.94
C VAL A 18 4.46 4.81 30.87
N VAL A 19 4.59 3.48 30.92
CA VAL A 19 3.71 2.62 31.74
C VAL A 19 4.20 2.42 33.17
N GLY A 20 5.30 3.07 33.56
CA GLY A 20 5.77 3.12 34.95
C GLY A 20 6.37 1.82 35.47
N VAL A 21 6.98 1.00 34.62
CA VAL A 21 7.71 -0.20 35.04
C VAL A 21 9.22 -0.05 34.87
N SER A 22 10.01 -0.97 35.45
CA SER A 22 11.47 -1.00 35.25
C SER A 22 11.84 -0.96 33.77
N ALA A 23 12.61 0.04 33.38
CA ALA A 23 12.99 0.31 31.98
C ALA A 23 14.26 -0.48 31.58
N ASP A 24 14.19 -1.81 31.67
CA ASP A 24 15.29 -2.73 31.35
C ASP A 24 15.43 -3.06 29.86
N GLY A 25 14.52 -2.56 29.03
CA GLY A 25 14.49 -2.79 27.60
C GLY A 25 14.07 -4.20 27.19
N VAL A 26 13.46 -4.99 28.10
CA VAL A 26 12.93 -6.33 27.84
C VAL A 26 11.42 -6.33 28.05
N TYR A 27 10.66 -6.57 26.99
CA TYR A 27 9.20 -6.66 27.05
C TYR A 27 8.78 -8.01 27.64
N GLY A 28 8.69 -8.10 28.96
CA GLY A 28 8.23 -9.28 29.69
C GLY A 28 6.76 -9.18 30.09
N ASN A 29 6.28 -10.13 30.90
CA ASN A 29 4.89 -10.16 31.39
C ASN A 29 4.53 -8.88 32.18
N ARG A 30 5.43 -8.38 33.00
CA ARG A 30 5.23 -7.14 33.77
C ARG A 30 4.99 -5.94 32.87
N THR A 31 5.74 -5.83 31.79
CA THR A 31 5.54 -4.78 30.78
C THR A 31 4.20 -4.95 30.06
N LYS A 32 3.85 -6.19 29.67
CA LYS A 32 2.56 -6.49 29.03
C LYS A 32 1.38 -6.08 29.91
N GLU A 33 1.38 -6.45 31.16
CA GLU A 33 0.30 -6.15 32.12
C GLU A 33 0.17 -4.63 32.32
N ALA A 34 1.28 -3.93 32.52
CA ALA A 34 1.28 -2.47 32.67
C ALA A 34 0.78 -1.76 31.40
N VAL A 35 1.14 -2.26 30.23
CA VAL A 35 0.62 -1.74 28.96
C VAL A 35 -0.88 -1.97 28.85
N ALA A 36 -1.40 -3.13 29.20
CA ALA A 36 -2.83 -3.40 29.17
C ALA A 36 -3.62 -2.47 30.11
N VAL A 37 -3.11 -2.23 31.32
CA VAL A 37 -3.69 -1.25 32.26
C VAL A 37 -3.69 0.16 31.65
N TRP A 38 -2.56 0.57 31.08
CA TRP A 38 -2.42 1.87 30.43
C TRP A 38 -3.39 2.03 29.25
N GLN A 39 -3.50 1.00 28.39
CA GLN A 39 -4.45 0.96 27.26
C GLN A 39 -5.89 1.13 27.73
N SER A 40 -6.30 0.41 28.76
CA SER A 40 -7.64 0.53 29.35
C SER A 40 -7.92 1.96 29.82
N ALA A 41 -6.98 2.59 30.51
CA ALA A 41 -7.11 3.96 31.00
C ALA A 41 -7.20 5.00 29.86
N HIS A 42 -6.75 4.67 28.66
CA HIS A 42 -6.76 5.55 27.48
C HIS A 42 -7.80 5.13 26.42
N GLY A 43 -8.78 4.29 26.78
CA GLY A 43 -9.86 3.89 25.87
C GLY A 43 -9.41 3.02 24.69
N LEU A 44 -8.29 2.33 24.84
CA LEU A 44 -7.76 1.40 23.83
C LEU A 44 -8.07 -0.05 24.21
N THR A 45 -7.99 -0.96 23.23
CA THR A 45 -8.07 -2.40 23.49
C THR A 45 -6.92 -2.82 24.40
N ALA A 46 -7.25 -3.35 25.60
CA ALA A 46 -6.28 -3.72 26.63
C ALA A 46 -5.67 -5.11 26.37
N ASP A 47 -4.98 -5.28 25.25
CA ASP A 47 -4.34 -6.54 24.84
C ASP A 47 -2.89 -6.69 25.33
N GLY A 48 -2.34 -5.63 25.89
CA GLY A 48 -0.95 -5.56 26.33
C GLY A 48 0.05 -5.64 25.18
N ILE A 49 -0.34 -5.18 23.99
CA ILE A 49 0.50 -5.12 22.80
C ILE A 49 0.59 -3.67 22.33
N VAL A 50 1.80 -3.14 22.22
CA VAL A 50 2.00 -1.79 21.68
C VAL A 50 2.07 -1.89 20.16
N GLY A 51 0.91 -1.78 19.53
CA GLY A 51 0.77 -1.54 18.11
C GLY A 51 0.77 -0.05 17.79
N TYR A 52 0.51 0.31 16.53
CA TYR A 52 0.54 1.69 16.06
C TYR A 52 -0.36 2.62 16.89
N LYS A 53 -1.62 2.23 17.14
CA LYS A 53 -2.57 3.05 17.91
C LYS A 53 -2.08 3.34 19.32
N THR A 54 -1.57 2.31 19.99
CA THR A 54 -1.01 2.43 21.34
C THR A 54 0.24 3.30 21.34
N TRP A 55 1.11 3.12 20.35
CA TRP A 55 2.32 3.94 20.23
C TRP A 55 2.00 5.42 20.04
N VAL A 56 1.13 5.74 19.07
CA VAL A 56 0.71 7.14 18.84
C VAL A 56 0.06 7.75 20.07
N ALA A 57 -0.77 6.99 20.78
CA ALA A 57 -1.38 7.46 22.03
C ALA A 57 -0.34 7.70 23.15
N MET A 58 0.74 6.90 23.19
CA MET A 58 1.82 7.05 24.18
C MET A 58 2.73 8.23 23.90
N PHE A 59 3.06 8.47 22.62
CA PHE A 59 4.16 9.36 22.25
C PHE A 59 3.76 10.55 21.40
N GLY A 60 2.54 10.59 20.85
CA GLY A 60 2.10 11.65 19.94
C GLY A 60 2.80 11.67 18.58
N GLU A 61 3.66 10.70 18.32
CA GLU A 61 4.48 10.60 17.11
C GLU A 61 4.26 9.26 16.40
N ASP A 62 4.62 9.20 15.13
CA ASP A 62 4.57 7.97 14.36
C ASP A 62 5.52 6.91 14.95
N MET A 63 5.06 5.68 14.94
CA MET A 63 5.86 4.55 15.41
C MET A 63 7.18 4.47 14.62
N PRO A 64 8.34 4.24 15.28
CA PRO A 64 9.62 4.17 14.58
C PRO A 64 9.55 3.24 13.38
N SER A 65 9.96 3.74 12.22
CA SER A 65 10.05 2.93 11.03
C SER A 65 11.21 1.94 11.20
N LYS A 66 10.93 0.65 11.27
CA LYS A 66 11.97 -0.37 11.17
C LYS A 66 12.05 -0.81 9.72
N ALA A 67 13.24 -0.81 9.15
CA ALA A 67 13.45 -1.56 7.92
C ALA A 67 13.03 -3.01 8.19
N VAL A 68 11.99 -3.48 7.48
CA VAL A 68 11.64 -4.90 7.46
C VAL A 68 12.76 -5.61 6.69
N SER A 69 12.96 -6.89 6.89
CA SER A 69 13.84 -7.67 6.02
C SER A 69 13.56 -7.32 4.56
N ASP A 70 14.58 -7.18 3.74
CA ASP A 70 14.51 -6.82 2.30
C ASP A 70 14.42 -5.32 1.97
N GLY A 71 14.70 -4.42 2.93
CA GLY A 71 14.76 -2.97 2.69
C GLY A 71 13.40 -2.27 2.60
N VAL A 72 12.34 -2.91 3.12
CA VAL A 72 11.00 -2.30 3.20
C VAL A 72 10.86 -1.50 4.48
N VAL A 73 10.39 -0.27 4.38
CA VAL A 73 10.06 0.61 5.51
C VAL A 73 8.64 0.29 5.99
N TYR A 74 8.45 0.17 7.29
CA TYR A 74 7.14 -0.15 7.87
C TYR A 74 6.49 1.09 8.48
N LEU A 75 5.37 1.54 7.88
CA LEU A 75 4.56 2.67 8.32
C LEU A 75 3.07 2.29 8.32
N PRO A 76 2.59 1.53 9.31
CA PRO A 76 1.27 0.92 9.26
C PRO A 76 0.14 1.94 9.30
N LEU A 77 -0.92 1.60 8.58
CA LEU A 77 -2.23 2.26 8.67
C LEU A 77 -3.03 1.71 9.85
N ASN A 78 -3.91 2.56 10.37
CA ASN A 78 -4.90 2.20 11.38
C ASN A 78 -6.34 2.47 10.90
N LYS A 79 -6.51 2.96 9.67
CA LYS A 79 -7.79 3.22 9.02
C LYS A 79 -7.83 2.56 7.64
N HIS A 80 -9.04 2.34 7.13
CA HIS A 80 -9.30 1.82 5.78
C HIS A 80 -8.61 0.47 5.52
N ILE A 81 -8.44 -0.29 6.60
CA ILE A 81 -7.99 -1.68 6.61
C ILE A 81 -9.01 -2.52 7.35
N LYS A 82 -9.13 -3.79 6.99
CA LYS A 82 -10.04 -4.72 7.66
C LYS A 82 -9.32 -5.99 8.07
N MET A 83 -9.58 -6.43 9.28
CA MET A 83 -9.07 -7.71 9.78
C MET A 83 -9.76 -8.86 9.06
N LEU A 84 -8.98 -9.81 8.62
CA LEU A 84 -9.38 -11.10 8.07
C LEU A 84 -8.30 -12.11 8.43
N PRO A 85 -8.41 -12.81 9.57
CA PRO A 85 -7.40 -13.78 10.00
C PRO A 85 -7.17 -14.85 8.95
N ASN A 86 -5.90 -15.20 8.71
CA ASN A 86 -5.48 -16.23 7.76
C ASN A 86 -6.04 -16.01 6.34
N ARG A 87 -6.06 -14.74 5.87
CA ARG A 87 -6.56 -14.42 4.53
C ARG A 87 -5.79 -15.18 3.46
N GLU A 88 -6.51 -15.76 2.53
CA GLU A 88 -5.93 -16.43 1.37
C GLU A 88 -5.48 -15.37 0.33
N ILE A 89 -4.18 -15.26 0.08
CA ILE A 89 -3.61 -14.30 -0.87
C ILE A 89 -3.46 -15.01 -2.23
N LYS A 90 -4.10 -14.45 -3.26
CA LYS A 90 -4.13 -15.01 -4.62
C LYS A 90 -3.53 -14.11 -5.68
N TYR A 91 -3.59 -12.79 -5.49
CA TYR A 91 -3.25 -11.80 -6.50
C TYR A 91 -2.30 -10.74 -5.94
N LEU A 92 -1.52 -10.17 -6.84
CA LEU A 92 -0.74 -8.96 -6.61
C LEU A 92 -1.20 -7.91 -7.63
N ALA A 93 -1.80 -6.82 -7.16
CA ALA A 93 -2.28 -5.74 -8.00
C ALA A 93 -1.28 -4.59 -8.02
N ILE A 94 -0.97 -4.12 -9.22
CA ILE A 94 -0.12 -2.96 -9.45
C ILE A 94 -1.00 -1.75 -9.73
N HIS A 95 -0.71 -0.67 -9.02
CA HIS A 95 -1.39 0.63 -9.10
C HIS A 95 -0.38 1.74 -9.34
N PHE A 96 -0.88 2.93 -9.60
CA PHE A 96 -0.11 4.17 -9.52
C PHE A 96 -0.87 5.22 -8.71
N THR A 97 -0.14 6.09 -8.03
CA THR A 97 -0.73 7.07 -7.11
C THR A 97 -1.55 8.14 -7.82
N ALA A 98 -1.32 8.37 -9.12
CA ALA A 98 -1.84 9.52 -9.86
C ALA A 98 -1.58 10.85 -9.11
N GLY A 99 -0.50 10.93 -8.37
CA GLY A 99 -0.01 12.13 -7.67
C GLY A 99 0.92 12.94 -8.57
N GLY A 100 1.01 14.22 -8.39
CA GLY A 100 1.64 15.13 -9.36
C GLY A 100 3.11 14.86 -9.66
N THR A 101 3.98 14.86 -8.67
CA THR A 101 5.43 14.63 -8.84
C THR A 101 5.93 13.71 -7.75
N SER A 102 6.57 12.61 -8.13
CA SER A 102 7.26 11.75 -7.20
C SER A 102 8.58 12.40 -6.76
N LYS A 103 8.86 12.26 -5.49
CA LYS A 103 10.11 12.68 -4.84
C LYS A 103 10.50 11.62 -3.84
N ILE A 104 11.74 11.65 -3.39
CA ILE A 104 12.17 10.87 -2.23
C ILE A 104 11.23 11.15 -1.06
N GLY A 105 10.68 10.11 -0.46
CA GLY A 105 9.68 10.20 0.61
C GLY A 105 8.22 10.29 0.12
N SER A 106 7.97 10.28 -1.19
CA SER A 106 6.60 10.27 -1.73
C SER A 106 5.85 9.02 -1.32
N ALA A 107 6.50 7.86 -1.28
CA ALA A 107 5.90 6.61 -0.81
C ALA A 107 5.41 6.73 0.64
N ARG A 108 6.16 7.41 1.53
CA ARG A 108 5.71 7.69 2.91
C ARG A 108 4.49 8.61 2.94
N ASN A 109 4.46 9.63 2.08
CA ASN A 109 3.36 10.58 2.01
C ASN A 109 2.04 9.96 1.53
N VAL A 110 2.07 8.86 0.78
CA VAL A 110 0.88 8.09 0.39
C VAL A 110 0.08 7.66 1.63
N ARG A 111 0.75 7.37 2.76
CA ARG A 111 0.07 7.09 4.04
C ARG A 111 -0.86 8.23 4.46
N ASN A 112 -0.40 9.48 4.38
CA ASN A 112 -1.22 10.65 4.77
C ASN A 112 -2.45 10.79 3.87
N VAL A 113 -2.30 10.50 2.58
CA VAL A 113 -3.42 10.46 1.64
C VAL A 113 -4.45 9.40 2.08
N PHE A 114 -4.00 8.21 2.45
CA PHE A 114 -4.88 7.13 2.92
C PHE A 114 -5.52 7.40 4.28
N LEU A 115 -4.93 8.24 5.12
CA LEU A 115 -5.56 8.68 6.37
C LEU A 115 -6.71 9.67 6.14
N SER A 116 -6.73 10.38 5.01
CA SER A 116 -7.72 11.40 4.65
C SER A 116 -8.76 10.93 3.63
N ARG A 117 -8.58 9.75 3.00
CA ARG A 117 -9.46 9.20 1.96
C ARG A 117 -9.92 7.80 2.32
N GLU A 118 -11.11 7.42 1.89
CA GLU A 118 -11.63 6.04 2.03
C GLU A 118 -10.98 5.08 1.04
N ALA A 119 -9.66 4.99 1.09
CA ALA A 119 -8.85 4.09 0.29
C ALA A 119 -7.58 3.73 1.05
N SER A 120 -6.96 2.62 0.69
CA SER A 120 -5.64 2.22 1.20
C SER A 120 -5.00 1.20 0.25
N ALA A 121 -3.68 1.03 0.37
CA ALA A 121 -2.95 -0.04 -0.28
C ALA A 121 -2.01 -0.73 0.72
N ASP A 122 -1.53 -1.91 0.38
CA ASP A 122 -0.62 -2.63 1.27
C ASP A 122 0.78 -2.01 1.25
N PHE A 123 1.21 -1.50 0.08
CA PHE A 123 2.52 -0.91 -0.13
C PHE A 123 2.46 0.33 -1.03
N ALA A 124 3.49 1.18 -0.91
CA ALA A 124 3.87 2.13 -1.94
C ALA A 124 5.38 2.10 -2.18
N VAL A 125 5.79 2.50 -3.38
CA VAL A 125 7.20 2.62 -3.76
C VAL A 125 7.46 3.96 -4.44
N ASP A 126 8.64 4.55 -4.18
CA ASP A 126 9.19 5.70 -4.91
C ASP A 126 10.62 5.40 -5.37
N ASP A 127 11.36 6.41 -5.82
CA ASP A 127 12.74 6.28 -6.30
C ASP A 127 13.71 5.70 -5.26
N ALA A 128 13.45 5.87 -3.98
CA ALA A 128 14.38 5.56 -2.91
C ALA A 128 13.95 4.40 -2.03
N GLU A 129 12.65 4.19 -1.88
CA GLU A 129 12.16 3.27 -0.84
C GLU A 129 10.90 2.51 -1.22
N MET A 130 10.72 1.40 -0.54
CA MET A 130 9.50 0.59 -0.51
C MET A 130 8.88 0.71 0.87
N VAL A 131 7.61 1.08 0.95
CA VAL A 131 6.91 1.33 2.23
C VAL A 131 5.73 0.38 2.37
N GLN A 132 5.64 -0.31 3.51
CA GLN A 132 4.51 -1.17 3.87
C GLN A 132 3.54 -0.42 4.79
N PHE A 133 2.27 -0.37 4.41
CA PHE A 133 1.19 0.23 5.20
C PHE A 133 0.29 -0.79 5.87
N ASN A 134 0.14 -1.97 5.28
CA ASN A 134 -0.65 -3.03 5.90
C ASN A 134 0.09 -3.55 7.15
N PRO A 135 -0.54 -3.53 8.34
CA PRO A 135 0.11 -3.94 9.57
C PRO A 135 0.48 -5.44 9.60
N ASP A 136 -0.30 -6.26 8.93
CA ASP A 136 -0.05 -7.70 8.80
C ASP A 136 -0.76 -8.23 7.55
N ILE A 137 0.00 -8.49 6.51
CA ILE A 137 -0.49 -8.93 5.20
C ILE A 137 -1.33 -10.22 5.29
N SER A 138 -1.02 -11.10 6.23
CA SER A 138 -1.72 -12.38 6.37
C SER A 138 -3.06 -12.27 7.11
N ASN A 139 -3.26 -11.18 7.87
CA ASN A 139 -4.41 -11.02 8.74
C ASN A 139 -5.21 -9.74 8.52
N TYR A 140 -4.76 -8.85 7.61
CA TYR A 140 -5.47 -7.63 7.24
C TYR A 140 -5.47 -7.45 5.73
N TYR A 141 -6.49 -6.79 5.20
CA TYR A 141 -6.51 -6.33 3.83
C TYR A 141 -6.79 -4.84 3.73
N CYS A 142 -6.26 -4.23 2.69
CA CYS A 142 -6.43 -2.83 2.34
C CYS A 142 -7.58 -2.64 1.34
N TRP A 143 -8.06 -1.41 1.18
CA TRP A 143 -9.17 -1.05 0.30
C TRP A 143 -8.64 -0.46 -1.01
N ALA A 144 -8.01 -1.31 -1.83
CA ALA A 144 -7.30 -0.89 -3.04
C ALA A 144 -8.01 -1.24 -4.34
N VAL A 145 -8.67 -2.41 -4.39
CA VAL A 145 -9.21 -2.98 -5.63
C VAL A 145 -10.73 -3.11 -5.63
N GLY A 146 -11.39 -2.43 -4.72
CA GLY A 146 -12.85 -2.33 -4.66
C GLY A 146 -13.40 -1.37 -5.72
N GLY A 147 -14.73 -1.33 -5.82
CA GLY A 147 -15.46 -0.44 -6.69
C GLY A 147 -16.28 -1.18 -7.73
N GLU A 148 -16.98 -0.42 -8.56
CA GLU A 148 -17.82 -0.92 -9.64
C GLU A 148 -16.98 -1.34 -10.85
N LEU A 149 -17.53 -2.26 -11.65
CA LEU A 149 -16.98 -2.57 -12.96
C LEU A 149 -17.18 -1.36 -13.90
N LEU A 150 -16.08 -0.91 -14.50
CA LEU A 150 -16.10 0.20 -15.44
C LEU A 150 -16.16 -0.29 -16.89
N ASN A 151 -16.92 0.41 -17.70
CA ASN A 151 -16.99 0.13 -19.15
C ASN A 151 -15.77 0.73 -19.89
N SER A 152 -14.62 0.07 -19.75
CA SER A 152 -13.33 0.50 -20.33
C SER A 152 -12.63 -0.58 -21.15
N GLY A 153 -13.28 -1.75 -21.30
CA GLY A 153 -12.67 -2.93 -21.91
C GLY A 153 -11.83 -3.78 -20.96
N GLY A 154 -11.62 -3.32 -19.69
CA GLY A 154 -10.96 -4.08 -18.63
C GLY A 154 -11.95 -4.89 -17.78
N GLY A 155 -11.49 -5.34 -16.59
CA GLY A 155 -12.37 -5.95 -15.59
C GLY A 155 -12.56 -7.46 -15.71
N ARG A 156 -11.72 -8.17 -16.45
CA ARG A 156 -11.80 -9.65 -16.62
C ARG A 156 -11.70 -10.44 -15.31
N LEU A 157 -11.20 -9.81 -14.25
CA LEU A 157 -11.06 -10.40 -12.92
C LEU A 157 -12.07 -9.83 -11.90
N TYR A 158 -13.08 -9.07 -12.39
CA TYR A 158 -14.11 -8.51 -11.52
C TYR A 158 -14.82 -9.63 -10.72
N GLY A 159 -14.95 -9.40 -9.41
CA GLY A 159 -15.51 -10.37 -8.49
C GLY A 159 -14.61 -11.58 -8.17
N LYS A 160 -13.49 -11.78 -8.89
CA LYS A 160 -12.49 -12.84 -8.62
C LYS A 160 -11.33 -12.30 -7.78
N ALA A 161 -10.67 -11.24 -8.24
CA ALA A 161 -9.71 -10.48 -7.43
C ALA A 161 -10.46 -9.45 -6.58
N ARG A 162 -10.25 -9.45 -5.29
CA ARG A 162 -10.95 -8.64 -4.29
C ARG A 162 -9.94 -8.12 -3.27
N ASN A 163 -10.28 -7.09 -2.53
CA ASN A 163 -9.44 -6.59 -1.42
C ASN A 163 -8.98 -7.72 -0.48
N SER A 164 -9.85 -8.66 -0.19
CA SER A 164 -9.59 -9.76 0.76
C SER A 164 -8.55 -10.77 0.28
N ASN A 165 -8.28 -10.91 -1.02
CA ASN A 165 -7.34 -11.88 -1.58
C ASN A 165 -6.24 -11.28 -2.47
N THR A 166 -6.09 -9.96 -2.44
CA THR A 166 -5.13 -9.22 -3.29
C THR A 166 -4.21 -8.37 -2.42
N ILE A 167 -2.91 -8.44 -2.67
CA ILE A 167 -1.92 -7.46 -2.18
C ILE A 167 -1.82 -6.35 -3.21
N SER A 168 -1.71 -5.10 -2.78
CA SER A 168 -1.66 -3.93 -3.65
C SER A 168 -0.38 -3.12 -3.47
N ILE A 169 0.28 -2.77 -4.58
CA ILE A 169 1.45 -1.89 -4.63
C ILE A 169 1.08 -0.63 -5.42
N GLU A 170 1.19 0.53 -4.78
CA GLU A 170 1.11 1.85 -5.42
C GLU A 170 2.51 2.28 -5.87
N ILE A 171 2.69 2.53 -7.16
CA ILE A 171 3.91 3.15 -7.67
C ILE A 171 3.69 4.66 -7.66
N CYS A 172 4.56 5.41 -6.98
CA CYS A 172 4.55 6.86 -7.04
C CYS A 172 4.82 7.30 -8.48
N SER A 173 4.04 8.26 -8.96
CA SER A 173 4.07 8.66 -10.36
C SER A 173 4.40 10.13 -10.54
N ASN A 174 4.98 10.44 -11.68
CA ASN A 174 5.26 11.80 -12.13
C ASN A 174 4.27 12.19 -13.22
N CYS A 175 3.95 13.46 -13.29
CA CYS A 175 3.07 13.99 -14.32
C CYS A 175 3.64 15.26 -14.96
N THR A 176 3.78 15.24 -16.26
CA THR A 176 4.01 16.46 -17.04
C THR A 176 2.67 17.02 -17.46
N PRO A 177 2.30 18.25 -17.03
CA PRO A 177 1.04 18.87 -17.42
C PRO A 177 0.93 18.99 -18.95
N ARG A 178 -0.23 18.64 -19.48
CA ARG A 178 -0.59 18.92 -20.87
C ARG A 178 -1.69 19.97 -20.90
N THR A 179 -1.65 20.82 -21.91
CA THR A 179 -2.51 22.02 -22.02
C THR A 179 -4.01 21.73 -22.02
N ASN A 180 -4.44 20.51 -22.32
CA ASN A 180 -5.85 20.17 -22.49
C ASN A 180 -6.35 19.02 -21.60
N VAL A 181 -5.55 18.57 -20.63
CA VAL A 181 -5.93 17.45 -19.73
C VAL A 181 -5.60 17.83 -18.29
N ALA A 182 -6.58 17.72 -17.41
CA ALA A 182 -6.37 17.99 -15.99
C ALA A 182 -5.37 16.98 -15.38
N LEU A 183 -4.51 17.47 -14.49
CA LEU A 183 -3.47 16.66 -13.82
C LEU A 183 -4.01 15.42 -13.09
N ASN A 184 -5.25 15.49 -12.64
CA ASN A 184 -5.89 14.38 -11.90
C ASN A 184 -6.54 13.33 -12.81
N HIS A 185 -6.51 13.50 -14.12
CA HIS A 185 -6.97 12.46 -15.04
C HIS A 185 -5.98 11.33 -15.13
N SER A 186 -6.36 10.17 -14.62
CA SER A 186 -5.51 8.97 -14.59
C SER A 186 -5.17 8.40 -15.98
N ASN A 187 -5.80 8.88 -17.00
CA ASN A 187 -5.69 8.39 -18.36
C ASN A 187 -4.99 9.34 -19.35
N HIS A 188 -4.45 10.47 -18.89
CA HIS A 188 -3.66 11.29 -19.78
C HIS A 188 -2.22 10.76 -19.93
N ASP A 189 -1.62 11.05 -21.07
CA ASP A 189 -0.32 10.50 -21.45
C ASP A 189 0.90 11.27 -20.88
N GLY A 190 0.66 12.23 -19.98
CA GLY A 190 1.69 12.95 -19.23
C GLY A 190 2.22 12.20 -18.01
N TRP A 191 1.60 11.09 -17.63
CA TRP A 191 2.09 10.27 -16.53
C TRP A 191 3.34 9.49 -16.90
N SER A 192 4.29 9.41 -15.98
CA SER A 192 5.54 8.67 -16.15
C SER A 192 6.01 8.06 -14.83
N PHE A 193 6.83 7.03 -14.97
CA PHE A 193 7.63 6.47 -13.88
C PHE A 193 9.11 6.64 -14.20
N THR A 194 9.93 6.80 -13.17
CA THR A 194 11.37 6.69 -13.30
C THR A 194 11.77 5.21 -13.32
N GLU A 195 12.99 4.92 -13.76
CA GLU A 195 13.51 3.54 -13.72
C GLU A 195 13.65 3.04 -12.28
N ASN A 196 14.03 3.90 -11.32
CA ASN A 196 14.13 3.53 -9.92
C ASN A 196 12.77 3.17 -9.30
N GLU A 197 11.71 3.90 -9.62
CA GLU A 197 10.34 3.56 -9.19
C GLU A 197 9.93 2.19 -9.73
N LEU A 198 10.23 1.90 -10.99
CA LEU A 198 9.95 0.61 -11.61
C LEU A 198 10.83 -0.50 -11.01
N ASP A 199 12.12 -0.25 -10.76
CA ASP A 199 13.04 -1.19 -10.12
C ASP A 199 12.57 -1.56 -8.71
N ASN A 200 12.17 -0.59 -7.91
CA ASN A 200 11.64 -0.83 -6.57
C ASN A 200 10.30 -1.59 -6.62
N ALA A 201 9.43 -1.28 -7.57
CA ALA A 201 8.18 -2.01 -7.76
C ALA A 201 8.43 -3.47 -8.16
N VAL A 202 9.35 -3.72 -9.09
CA VAL A 202 9.75 -5.06 -9.52
C VAL A 202 10.39 -5.84 -8.38
N LYS A 203 11.32 -5.22 -7.64
CA LYS A 203 11.97 -5.83 -6.47
C LYS A 203 10.94 -6.24 -5.42
N LEU A 204 10.04 -5.33 -5.05
CA LEU A 204 8.98 -5.61 -4.08
C LEU A 204 8.03 -6.71 -4.58
N ALA A 205 7.61 -6.64 -5.85
CA ALA A 205 6.74 -7.65 -6.44
C ALA A 205 7.37 -9.05 -6.39
N LYS A 206 8.66 -9.20 -6.74
CA LYS A 206 9.38 -10.48 -6.63
C LYS A 206 9.43 -11.02 -5.20
N ILE A 207 9.69 -10.15 -4.22
CA ILE A 207 9.68 -10.52 -2.80
C ILE A 207 8.30 -11.07 -2.41
N LEU A 208 7.23 -10.36 -2.77
CA LEU A 208 5.85 -10.75 -2.43
C LEU A 208 5.39 -12.00 -3.19
N MET A 209 5.72 -12.13 -4.47
CA MET A 209 5.46 -13.34 -5.26
C MET A 209 6.06 -14.57 -4.62
N LYS A 210 7.34 -14.49 -4.24
CA LYS A 210 8.04 -15.58 -3.54
C LYS A 210 7.44 -15.88 -2.18
N LYS A 211 7.20 -14.84 -1.37
CA LYS A 211 6.73 -15.00 0.02
C LYS A 211 5.32 -15.57 0.11
N TYR A 212 4.43 -15.20 -0.81
CA TYR A 212 3.02 -15.59 -0.80
C TYR A 212 2.64 -16.57 -1.91
N ASN A 213 3.65 -17.11 -2.61
CA ASN A 213 3.47 -18.08 -3.69
C ASN A 213 2.49 -17.58 -4.78
N ILE A 214 2.65 -16.31 -5.18
CA ILE A 214 1.81 -15.69 -6.22
C ILE A 214 2.46 -15.92 -7.58
N PRO A 215 1.84 -16.67 -8.48
CA PRO A 215 2.41 -16.92 -9.81
C PRO A 215 2.30 -15.67 -10.70
N LEU A 216 3.13 -15.60 -11.73
CA LEU A 216 3.25 -14.43 -12.61
C LEU A 216 1.94 -14.03 -13.30
N ASP A 217 1.09 -14.98 -13.66
CA ASP A 217 -0.22 -14.74 -14.27
C ASP A 217 -1.23 -14.09 -13.33
N ARG A 218 -0.95 -14.13 -12.02
CA ARG A 218 -1.74 -13.45 -10.97
C ARG A 218 -1.14 -12.12 -10.49
N VAL A 219 -0.07 -11.66 -11.11
CA VAL A 219 0.34 -10.26 -11.03
C VAL A 219 -0.46 -9.49 -12.07
N VAL A 220 -1.32 -8.59 -11.62
CA VAL A 220 -2.40 -8.00 -12.39
C VAL A 220 -2.44 -6.48 -12.23
N ARG A 221 -3.12 -5.78 -13.13
CA ARG A 221 -3.40 -4.34 -13.04
C ARG A 221 -4.73 -4.12 -12.30
N HIS A 222 -4.92 -2.98 -11.71
CA HIS A 222 -6.27 -2.56 -11.28
C HIS A 222 -7.24 -2.56 -12.47
N TYR A 223 -6.76 -2.21 -13.66
CA TYR A 223 -7.49 -2.32 -14.93
C TYR A 223 -8.05 -3.73 -15.17
N ASP A 224 -7.29 -4.77 -14.89
CA ASP A 224 -7.74 -6.15 -15.05
C ASP A 224 -8.85 -6.53 -14.06
N ILE A 225 -8.98 -5.81 -12.93
CA ILE A 225 -9.93 -6.11 -11.86
C ILE A 225 -11.24 -5.37 -12.04
N THR A 226 -11.20 -4.04 -12.23
CA THR A 226 -12.41 -3.20 -12.31
C THR A 226 -12.53 -2.42 -13.62
N GLY A 227 -11.54 -2.48 -14.50
CA GLY A 227 -11.48 -1.63 -15.70
C GLY A 227 -10.98 -0.21 -15.40
N LYS A 228 -10.58 0.11 -14.17
CA LYS A 228 -9.99 1.41 -13.84
C LYS A 228 -8.70 1.62 -14.61
N LEU A 229 -8.48 2.82 -15.17
CA LEU A 229 -7.29 3.16 -15.95
C LEU A 229 -6.06 3.31 -15.04
N CYS A 230 -5.60 2.18 -14.52
CA CYS A 230 -4.55 2.05 -13.54
C CYS A 230 -3.81 0.73 -13.80
N PRO A 231 -2.49 0.73 -13.81
CA PRO A 231 -1.54 1.73 -13.30
C PRO A 231 -1.03 2.75 -14.34
N GLY A 232 -1.88 3.50 -14.96
CA GLY A 232 -1.51 4.65 -15.78
C GLY A 232 -0.56 4.30 -16.93
N VAL A 233 0.71 4.62 -16.80
CA VAL A 233 1.73 4.53 -17.86
C VAL A 233 2.03 3.10 -18.30
N ILE A 234 1.95 2.12 -17.40
CA ILE A 234 2.34 0.73 -17.69
C ILE A 234 1.15 -0.17 -17.99
N GLY A 235 0.41 0.12 -19.08
CA GLY A 235 -0.57 -0.83 -19.61
C GLY A 235 -1.95 -0.75 -19.01
N TRP A 236 -2.41 0.44 -18.74
CA TRP A 236 -3.75 0.67 -18.26
C TRP A 236 -4.85 0.47 -19.31
N ASN A 237 -4.49 0.39 -20.57
CA ASN A 237 -5.46 0.43 -21.65
C ASN A 237 -5.13 -0.53 -22.78
N ASP A 238 -5.96 -1.54 -22.95
CA ASP A 238 -5.96 -2.44 -24.10
C ASP A 238 -7.03 -2.02 -25.13
N ALA A 239 -7.85 -1.02 -24.81
CA ALA A 239 -8.90 -0.52 -25.68
C ALA A 239 -8.37 0.54 -26.66
N SER A 240 -8.98 0.60 -27.83
CA SER A 240 -8.69 1.64 -28.83
C SER A 240 -9.22 3.02 -28.43
N GLU A 241 -10.18 3.05 -27.52
CA GLU A 241 -10.83 4.28 -27.03
C GLU A 241 -10.95 4.26 -25.51
N VAL A 242 -10.77 5.43 -24.91
CA VAL A 242 -10.89 5.63 -23.49
C VAL A 242 -11.91 6.72 -23.22
N TYR A 243 -12.80 6.45 -22.27
CA TYR A 243 -13.86 7.36 -21.89
C TYR A 243 -13.65 7.87 -20.47
N ASP A 244 -13.97 9.16 -20.29
CA ASP A 244 -14.00 9.77 -18.95
C ASP A 244 -15.11 9.13 -18.12
N LYS A 245 -14.74 8.69 -16.92
CA LYS A 245 -15.65 7.97 -16.02
C LYS A 245 -16.85 8.81 -15.60
N THR A 246 -16.65 10.11 -15.39
CA THR A 246 -17.66 11.02 -14.84
C THR A 246 -18.58 11.55 -15.92
N THR A 247 -18.03 11.87 -17.08
CA THR A 247 -18.76 12.52 -18.15
C THR A 247 -19.22 11.56 -19.25
N GLY A 248 -18.72 10.32 -19.27
CA GLY A 248 -18.94 9.35 -20.34
C GLY A 248 -18.36 9.78 -21.70
N LYS A 249 -17.60 10.88 -21.75
CA LYS A 249 -17.04 11.41 -23.00
C LYS A 249 -15.73 10.72 -23.32
N ARG A 250 -15.49 10.50 -24.62
CA ARG A 250 -14.22 9.97 -25.11
C ARG A 250 -13.08 10.92 -24.78
N ILE A 251 -11.99 10.36 -24.25
CA ILE A 251 -10.77 11.10 -23.98
C ILE A 251 -9.87 11.05 -25.20
N VAL A 252 -9.69 12.18 -25.83
CA VAL A 252 -8.82 12.33 -26.99
C VAL A 252 -7.35 12.29 -26.55
N GLY A 253 -6.53 11.49 -27.23
CA GLY A 253 -5.09 11.39 -26.94
C GLY A 253 -4.70 10.31 -25.91
N ALA A 254 -5.66 9.59 -25.34
CA ALA A 254 -5.35 8.40 -24.55
C ALA A 254 -4.69 7.32 -25.42
N LYS A 255 -3.56 6.78 -24.97
CA LYS A 255 -2.78 5.80 -25.72
C LYS A 255 -2.98 4.41 -25.15
N ASN A 256 -3.04 3.42 -26.04
CA ASN A 256 -2.85 2.04 -25.65
C ASN A 256 -1.37 1.84 -25.27
N ASN A 257 -1.12 1.41 -24.03
CA ASN A 257 0.20 1.16 -23.48
C ASN A 257 0.37 -0.25 -22.93
N SER A 258 -0.39 -1.22 -23.42
CA SER A 258 -0.32 -2.63 -23.01
C SER A 258 1.10 -3.21 -23.16
N ARG A 259 1.88 -2.75 -24.14
CA ARG A 259 3.29 -3.14 -24.30
C ARG A 259 4.15 -2.81 -23.09
N GLU A 260 3.87 -1.72 -22.39
CA GLU A 260 4.61 -1.34 -21.17
C GLU A 260 4.28 -2.29 -20.03
N TRP A 261 3.05 -2.80 -19.96
CA TRP A 261 2.68 -3.83 -19.02
C TRP A 261 3.42 -5.15 -19.27
N GLU A 262 3.54 -5.56 -20.51
CA GLU A 262 4.30 -6.76 -20.88
C GLU A 262 5.80 -6.61 -20.57
N LYS A 263 6.37 -5.44 -20.78
CA LYS A 263 7.76 -5.13 -20.38
C LYS A 263 7.91 -5.23 -18.86
N PHE A 264 7.00 -4.64 -18.08
CA PHE A 264 7.00 -4.73 -16.63
C PHE A 264 6.92 -6.20 -16.17
N LYS A 265 6.00 -6.98 -16.73
CA LYS A 265 5.87 -8.42 -16.41
C LYS A 265 7.09 -9.24 -16.79
N ALA A 266 7.76 -8.91 -17.90
CA ALA A 266 8.99 -9.59 -18.31
C ALA A 266 10.11 -9.42 -17.26
N ARG A 267 10.16 -8.31 -16.55
CA ARG A 267 11.11 -8.05 -15.45
C ARG A 267 10.82 -8.87 -14.19
N LEU A 268 9.63 -9.44 -14.05
CA LEU A 268 9.23 -10.28 -12.91
C LEU A 268 9.63 -11.76 -13.07
N LYS A 269 10.01 -12.17 -14.26
CA LYS A 269 10.57 -13.51 -14.55
C LYS A 269 12.01 -13.60 -14.01
#